data_8a2f9e405c796b8228e8efc565339f0b
#
_entry.id   8a2f9e405c796b8228e8efc565339f0b
#
_cell.length_a   1.000
_cell.length_b   1.000
_cell.length_c   1.000
_cell.angle_alpha   90.00
_cell.angle_beta   90.00
_cell.angle_gamma   90.00
#
_symmetry.space_group_name_H-M   'P 1'
#
loop_
_entity.id
_entity.type
_entity.pdbx_description
1 polymer ?
#
loop_
_entity_poly.entity_id
_entity_poly.type
_entity_poly.pdbx_seq_one_letter_code
_entity_poly.pdbx_strand_id
1 'polypeptide(L)'
;MYEWRTGRSCIHNNTVHLIFVTKYRRNVLTINMLTSLKEIIKETCLQMDCELIEFNGEDDHIHMLVSVHPKHSVSNLVGKLKGKSSYVLKRVFWDEIKEKLWGNHFWSPSYCVVSCGSASLEVVKKYIEDQRIPTSDKNAKTSKSLKRANSLLKERVSSFTYVQH
;
A
#
# COMPACT_ATOMS: atom_id res chain seq x y z
N MET A 1 -14.87 -10.56 -8.17
CA MET A 1 -15.14 -9.79 -9.41
C MET A 1 -15.07 -8.31 -9.05
N TYR A 2 -14.26 -7.55 -9.73
CA TYR A 2 -14.12 -6.12 -9.45
C TYR A 2 -15.25 -5.39 -10.16
N GLU A 3 -16.13 -4.76 -9.38
CA GLU A 3 -17.31 -4.10 -9.93
C GLU A 3 -16.98 -2.73 -10.53
N TRP A 4 -17.67 -2.40 -11.60
CA TRP A 4 -17.65 -1.06 -12.17
C TRP A 4 -18.37 -0.09 -11.26
N ARG A 5 -17.76 1.06 -11.00
CA ARG A 5 -18.34 2.14 -10.19
C ARG A 5 -18.77 3.29 -11.09
N THR A 6 -19.92 3.85 -10.78
CA THR A 6 -20.47 5.01 -11.49
C THR A 6 -20.30 6.25 -10.65
N GLY A 7 -19.54 7.21 -11.17
CA GLY A 7 -19.45 8.57 -10.64
C GLY A 7 -20.40 9.51 -11.41
N ARG A 8 -20.44 10.79 -11.03
CA ARG A 8 -21.33 11.79 -11.65
C ARG A 8 -21.14 11.91 -13.17
N SER A 9 -19.92 11.76 -13.66
CA SER A 9 -19.56 11.93 -15.06
C SER A 9 -18.61 10.85 -15.58
N CYS A 10 -18.47 9.74 -14.87
CA CYS A 10 -17.56 8.66 -15.26
C CYS A 10 -18.03 7.30 -14.75
N ILE A 11 -17.68 6.28 -15.50
CA ILE A 11 -17.75 4.89 -15.08
C ILE A 11 -16.31 4.41 -14.98
N HIS A 12 -15.91 3.83 -13.87
CA HIS A 12 -14.51 3.44 -13.65
C HIS A 12 -14.38 2.11 -12.90
N ASN A 13 -13.30 1.41 -13.18
CA ASN A 13 -12.81 0.27 -12.43
C ASN A 13 -11.29 0.46 -12.24
N ASN A 14 -10.96 1.36 -11.33
CA ASN A 14 -9.58 1.72 -11.03
C ASN A 14 -9.20 1.20 -9.64
N THR A 15 -8.99 -0.11 -9.57
CA THR A 15 -8.69 -0.81 -8.33
C THR A 15 -7.19 -1.06 -8.23
N VAL A 16 -6.61 -0.73 -7.09
CA VAL A 16 -5.18 -0.88 -6.80
C VAL A 16 -4.96 -1.62 -5.49
N HIS A 17 -3.92 -2.43 -5.44
CA HIS A 17 -3.32 -2.91 -4.20
C HIS A 17 -2.32 -1.89 -3.68
N LEU A 18 -2.48 -1.49 -2.43
CA LEU A 18 -1.57 -0.61 -1.71
C LEU A 18 -0.94 -1.37 -0.56
N ILE A 19 0.38 -1.19 -0.37
CA ILE A 19 1.12 -1.77 0.75
C ILE A 19 1.87 -0.66 1.46
N PHE A 20 1.62 -0.52 2.76
CA PHE A 20 2.36 0.38 3.63
C PHE A 20 3.16 -0.43 4.65
N VAL A 21 4.39 -0.02 4.86
CA VAL A 21 5.32 -0.64 5.81
C VAL A 21 5.66 0.36 6.91
N THR A 22 5.74 -0.09 8.15
CA THR A 22 6.18 0.74 9.26
C THR A 22 7.63 1.20 9.06
N LYS A 23 7.98 2.34 9.63
CA LYS A 23 9.35 2.87 9.52
C LYS A 23 10.35 1.87 10.08
N TYR A 24 11.35 1.51 9.27
CA TYR A 24 12.36 0.48 9.56
C TYR A 24 11.79 -0.92 9.83
N ARG A 25 10.56 -1.20 9.36
CA ARG A 25 9.88 -2.48 9.55
C ARG A 25 9.81 -2.93 11.02
N ARG A 26 9.59 -2.00 11.90
CA ARG A 26 9.41 -2.32 13.30
C ARG A 26 8.03 -2.93 13.54
N ASN A 27 7.99 -3.95 14.36
CA ASN A 27 6.76 -4.65 14.78
C ASN A 27 5.98 -3.77 15.75
N VAL A 28 5.29 -2.77 15.21
CA VAL A 28 4.56 -1.75 15.99
C VAL A 28 3.07 -2.07 16.06
N LEU A 29 2.54 -2.67 14.98
CA LEU A 29 1.09 -2.86 14.82
C LEU A 29 0.60 -4.01 15.69
N THR A 30 -0.33 -3.70 16.59
CA THR A 30 -1.11 -4.67 17.35
C THR A 30 -2.46 -4.94 16.69
N ILE A 31 -3.15 -5.97 17.12
CA ILE A 31 -4.50 -6.31 16.62
C ILE A 31 -5.47 -5.14 16.82
N ASN A 32 -5.40 -4.45 17.96
CA ASN A 32 -6.23 -3.27 18.25
C ASN A 32 -5.91 -2.11 17.30
N MET A 33 -4.63 -1.89 17.02
CA MET A 33 -4.20 -0.88 16.04
C MET A 33 -4.66 -1.22 14.62
N LEU A 34 -4.58 -2.49 14.21
CA LEU A 34 -5.06 -2.94 12.90
C LEU A 34 -6.57 -2.75 12.73
N THR A 35 -7.35 -3.02 13.78
CA THR A 35 -8.79 -2.76 13.79
C THR A 35 -9.08 -1.27 13.63
N SER A 36 -8.40 -0.41 14.40
CA SER A 36 -8.54 1.04 14.29
C SER A 36 -8.07 1.56 12.93
N LEU A 37 -6.96 1.04 12.39
CA LEU A 37 -6.46 1.38 11.06
C LEU A 37 -7.47 1.11 9.96
N LYS A 38 -8.13 -0.05 10.00
CA LYS A 38 -9.16 -0.41 9.02
C LYS A 38 -10.26 0.64 8.96
N GLU A 39 -10.76 1.07 10.12
CA GLU A 39 -11.82 2.09 10.19
C GLU A 39 -11.32 3.46 9.73
N ILE A 40 -10.13 3.89 10.13
CA ILE A 40 -9.52 5.16 9.71
C ILE A 40 -9.35 5.20 8.20
N ILE A 41 -8.83 4.12 7.61
CA ILE A 41 -8.59 4.00 6.18
C ILE A 41 -9.89 3.99 5.41
N LYS A 42 -10.88 3.20 5.87
CA LYS A 42 -12.22 3.15 5.28
C LYS A 42 -12.87 4.53 5.24
N GLU A 43 -12.88 5.23 6.37
CA GLU A 43 -13.43 6.58 6.45
C GLU A 43 -12.69 7.58 5.54
N THR A 44 -11.36 7.50 5.51
CA THR A 44 -10.54 8.38 4.66
C THR A 44 -10.79 8.12 3.18
N CYS A 45 -10.93 6.86 2.78
CA CYS A 45 -11.31 6.50 1.42
C CYS A 45 -12.67 7.10 1.05
N LEU A 46 -13.68 6.93 1.91
CA LEU A 46 -15.02 7.48 1.67
C LEU A 46 -15.01 9.00 1.51
N GLN A 47 -14.24 9.72 2.33
CA GLN A 47 -14.07 11.19 2.20
C GLN A 47 -13.44 11.61 0.86
N MET A 48 -12.76 10.71 0.18
CA MET A 48 -12.15 10.92 -1.12
C MET A 48 -12.94 10.25 -2.27
N ASP A 49 -14.19 9.89 -2.06
CA ASP A 49 -15.01 9.12 -3.02
C ASP A 49 -14.33 7.82 -3.52
N CYS A 50 -13.38 7.32 -2.73
CA CYS A 50 -12.73 6.02 -2.92
C CYS A 50 -13.41 4.97 -2.05
N GLU A 51 -13.09 3.70 -2.29
CA GLU A 51 -13.65 2.59 -1.52
C GLU A 51 -12.58 1.62 -1.08
N LEU A 52 -12.54 1.32 0.21
CA LEU A 52 -11.74 0.24 0.75
C LEU A 52 -12.49 -1.08 0.55
N ILE A 53 -11.98 -1.94 -0.36
CA ILE A 53 -12.60 -3.24 -0.70
C ILE A 53 -12.11 -4.30 0.27
N GLU A 54 -10.79 -4.34 0.51
CA GLU A 54 -10.15 -5.35 1.37
C GLU A 54 -9.04 -4.70 2.19
N PHE A 55 -8.86 -5.19 3.42
CA PHE A 55 -7.82 -4.74 4.33
C PHE A 55 -7.29 -5.92 5.14
N ASN A 56 -5.98 -6.09 5.13
CA ASN A 56 -5.25 -7.02 5.98
C ASN A 56 -3.96 -6.37 6.48
N GLY A 57 -3.40 -6.88 7.57
CA GLY A 57 -2.16 -6.38 8.11
C GLY A 57 -1.47 -7.38 9.02
N GLU A 58 -0.20 -7.16 9.20
CA GLU A 58 0.66 -7.85 10.17
C GLU A 58 1.29 -6.81 11.10
N ASP A 59 2.23 -7.23 11.91
CA ASP A 59 2.86 -6.39 12.93
C ASP A 59 3.74 -5.24 12.37
N ASP A 60 4.19 -5.34 11.11
CA ASP A 60 5.09 -4.37 10.48
C ASP A 60 4.59 -3.81 9.14
N HIS A 61 3.45 -4.27 8.63
CA HIS A 61 2.89 -3.79 7.37
C HIS A 61 1.38 -3.99 7.28
N ILE A 62 0.77 -3.23 6.38
CA ILE A 62 -0.62 -3.43 5.96
C ILE A 62 -0.68 -3.53 4.44
N HIS A 63 -1.63 -4.29 3.96
CA HIS A 63 -2.02 -4.31 2.56
C HIS A 63 -3.53 -4.11 2.41
N MET A 64 -3.90 -3.40 1.38
CA MET A 64 -5.29 -3.03 1.15
C MET A 64 -5.61 -3.00 -0.33
N LEU A 65 -6.83 -3.32 -0.65
CA LEU A 65 -7.41 -3.21 -1.98
C LEU A 65 -8.34 -2.01 -2.01
N VAL A 66 -8.06 -1.04 -2.85
CA VAL A 66 -8.78 0.23 -2.90
C VAL A 66 -9.26 0.54 -4.31
N SER A 67 -10.56 0.82 -4.47
CA SER A 67 -11.10 1.40 -5.68
C SER A 67 -10.92 2.92 -5.63
N VAL A 68 -10.06 3.44 -6.51
CA VAL A 68 -9.65 4.84 -6.53
C VAL A 68 -10.52 5.63 -7.51
N HIS A 69 -11.13 6.73 -7.04
CA HIS A 69 -11.87 7.62 -7.93
C HIS A 69 -10.90 8.34 -8.90
N PRO A 70 -11.21 8.41 -10.22
CA PRO A 70 -10.31 8.96 -11.23
C PRO A 70 -9.86 10.41 -11.02
N LYS A 71 -10.61 11.20 -10.22
CA LYS A 71 -10.22 12.57 -9.87
C LYS A 71 -8.98 12.67 -8.97
N HIS A 72 -8.58 11.57 -8.32
CA HIS A 72 -7.44 11.53 -7.42
C HIS A 72 -6.28 10.75 -8.01
N SER A 73 -5.06 11.25 -7.81
CA SER A 73 -3.88 10.45 -8.01
C SER A 73 -3.69 9.47 -6.86
N VAL A 74 -3.09 8.32 -7.14
CA VAL A 74 -2.74 7.34 -6.11
C VAL A 74 -1.82 7.96 -5.05
N SER A 75 -0.87 8.79 -5.45
CA SER A 75 0.04 9.47 -4.51
C SER A 75 -0.68 10.42 -3.55
N ASN A 76 -1.70 11.14 -4.02
CA ASN A 76 -2.53 11.98 -3.17
C ASN A 76 -3.32 11.15 -2.15
N LEU A 77 -3.94 10.06 -2.60
CA LEU A 77 -4.64 9.12 -1.72
C LEU A 77 -3.68 8.56 -0.66
N VAL A 78 -2.51 8.06 -1.06
CA VAL A 78 -1.49 7.53 -0.13
C VAL A 78 -1.07 8.56 0.90
N GLY A 79 -0.82 9.80 0.48
CA GLY A 79 -0.48 10.89 1.40
C GLY A 79 -1.55 11.13 2.45
N LYS A 80 -2.83 11.13 2.07
CA LYS A 80 -3.97 11.28 2.99
C LYS A 80 -4.10 10.09 3.93
N LEU A 81 -4.02 8.86 3.41
CA LEU A 81 -4.12 7.63 4.21
C LEU A 81 -3.01 7.54 5.24
N LYS A 82 -1.76 7.75 4.84
CA LYS A 82 -0.60 7.73 5.75
C LYS A 82 -0.65 8.85 6.78
N GLY A 83 -0.98 10.06 6.37
CA GLY A 83 -1.05 11.22 7.25
C GLY A 83 -2.10 11.06 8.33
N LYS A 84 -3.35 10.75 7.95
CA LYS A 84 -4.46 10.59 8.90
C LYS A 84 -4.24 9.40 9.82
N SER A 85 -3.87 8.25 9.28
CA SER A 85 -3.63 7.04 10.09
C SER A 85 -2.49 7.22 11.09
N SER A 86 -1.37 7.76 10.66
CA SER A 86 -0.23 8.06 11.54
C SER A 86 -0.61 9.03 12.66
N TYR A 87 -1.35 10.08 12.35
CA TYR A 87 -1.81 11.07 13.33
C TYR A 87 -2.72 10.42 14.39
N VAL A 88 -3.74 9.69 13.96
CA VAL A 88 -4.71 9.07 14.89
C VAL A 88 -4.06 7.99 15.73
N LEU A 89 -3.27 7.08 15.12
CA LEU A 89 -2.60 6.02 15.86
C LEU A 89 -1.63 6.57 16.92
N LYS A 90 -0.84 7.59 16.59
CA LYS A 90 0.05 8.22 17.56
C LYS A 90 -0.71 8.89 18.70
N ARG A 91 -1.88 9.42 18.44
CA ARG A 91 -2.71 10.06 19.47
C ARG A 91 -3.39 9.05 20.41
N VAL A 92 -3.88 7.94 19.85
CA VAL A 92 -4.65 6.93 20.60
C VAL A 92 -3.77 5.92 21.31
N PHE A 93 -2.68 5.49 20.65
CA PHE A 93 -1.81 4.40 21.11
C PHE A 93 -0.39 4.87 21.46
N TRP A 94 -0.21 6.14 21.84
CA TRP A 94 1.11 6.71 22.10
C TRP A 94 1.95 5.90 23.06
N ASP A 95 1.36 5.46 24.17
CA ASP A 95 2.09 4.71 25.19
C ASP A 95 2.60 3.34 24.72
N GLU A 96 1.90 2.73 23.75
CA GLU A 96 2.30 1.45 23.18
C GLU A 96 3.37 1.59 22.08
N ILE A 97 3.40 2.73 21.39
CA ILE A 97 4.22 2.91 20.18
C ILE A 97 5.44 3.80 20.38
N LYS A 98 5.47 4.68 21.42
CA LYS A 98 6.51 5.68 21.60
C LYS A 98 7.93 5.11 21.65
N GLU A 99 8.11 3.95 22.29
CA GLU A 99 9.42 3.28 22.39
C GLU A 99 9.83 2.56 21.09
N LYS A 100 8.85 2.24 20.25
CA LYS A 100 9.08 1.55 18.98
C LYS A 100 9.27 2.50 17.80
N LEU A 101 8.85 3.76 17.92
CA LEU A 101 9.02 4.77 16.88
C LEU A 101 10.44 5.36 16.92
N TRP A 102 10.99 5.59 15.75
CA TRP A 102 12.24 6.33 15.59
C TRP A 102 11.94 7.68 14.92
N GLY A 103 12.30 8.77 15.59
CA GLY A 103 12.15 10.12 15.07
C GLY A 103 10.71 10.51 14.73
N ASN A 104 9.73 10.02 15.48
CA ASN A 104 8.30 10.35 15.30
C ASN A 104 7.69 9.91 13.95
N HIS A 105 8.36 9.08 13.16
CA HIS A 105 7.85 8.57 11.90
C HIS A 105 7.19 7.19 12.08
N PHE A 106 5.89 7.10 11.76
CA PHE A 106 5.14 5.84 11.85
C PHE A 106 5.35 4.98 10.60
N TRP A 107 5.05 5.53 9.44
CA TRP A 107 5.18 4.85 8.15
C TRP A 107 6.54 5.09 7.49
N SER A 108 7.03 4.11 6.76
CA SER A 108 8.09 4.32 5.78
C SER A 108 7.64 5.37 4.75
N PRO A 109 8.51 6.23 4.22
CA PRO A 109 8.14 7.16 3.14
C PRO A 109 7.74 6.43 1.85
N SER A 110 8.29 5.23 1.61
CA SER A 110 7.94 4.40 0.46
C SER A 110 6.59 3.69 0.61
N TYR A 111 5.99 3.31 -0.50
CA TYR A 111 4.81 2.45 -0.57
C TYR A 111 4.88 1.62 -1.86
N CYS A 112 4.15 0.50 -1.88
CA CYS A 112 3.95 -0.26 -3.10
C CYS A 112 2.53 -0.04 -3.60
N VAL A 113 2.38 0.11 -4.91
CA VAL A 113 1.09 0.16 -5.59
C VAL A 113 1.12 -0.78 -6.78
N VAL A 114 0.08 -1.61 -6.91
CA VAL A 114 -0.10 -2.54 -8.02
C VAL A 114 -1.52 -2.40 -8.54
N SER A 115 -1.67 -2.17 -9.84
CA SER A 115 -2.97 -2.12 -10.50
C SER A 115 -3.56 -3.52 -10.62
N CYS A 116 -4.82 -3.70 -10.23
CA CYS A 116 -5.49 -5.01 -10.22
C CYS A 116 -6.01 -5.50 -11.58
N GLY A 117 -5.66 -4.86 -12.67
CA GLY A 117 -5.97 -5.36 -14.03
C GLY A 117 -4.83 -6.14 -14.68
N SER A 118 -3.61 -6.02 -14.18
CA SER A 118 -2.41 -6.47 -14.90
C SER A 118 -1.42 -7.32 -14.08
N ALA A 119 -1.58 -7.41 -12.76
CA ALA A 119 -0.66 -8.17 -11.92
C ALA A 119 -1.40 -9.25 -11.13
N SER A 120 -0.90 -10.47 -11.20
CA SER A 120 -1.39 -11.56 -10.37
C SER A 120 -1.09 -11.28 -8.89
N LEU A 121 -1.96 -11.79 -8.01
CA LEU A 121 -1.76 -11.80 -6.56
C LEU A 121 -0.36 -12.32 -6.15
N GLU A 122 0.26 -13.15 -6.99
CA GLU A 122 1.59 -13.70 -6.80
C GLU A 122 2.69 -12.64 -6.75
N VAL A 123 2.58 -11.57 -7.55
CA VAL A 123 3.56 -10.46 -7.54
C VAL A 123 3.48 -9.69 -6.22
N VAL A 124 2.27 -9.48 -5.70
CA VAL A 124 2.04 -8.80 -4.41
C VAL A 124 2.55 -9.67 -3.26
N LYS A 125 2.23 -10.98 -3.26
CA LYS A 125 2.72 -11.93 -2.26
C LYS A 125 4.24 -11.98 -2.24
N LYS A 126 4.88 -12.09 -3.40
CA LYS A 126 6.33 -12.12 -3.52
C LYS A 126 6.97 -10.83 -3.00
N TYR A 127 6.37 -9.66 -3.27
CA TYR A 127 6.86 -8.39 -2.71
C TYR A 127 6.80 -8.40 -1.18
N ILE A 128 5.72 -8.88 -0.59
CA ILE A 128 5.55 -8.97 0.87
C ILE A 128 6.55 -9.97 1.48
N GLU A 129 6.75 -11.13 0.85
CA GLU A 129 7.70 -12.16 1.28
C GLU A 129 9.15 -11.66 1.22
N ASP A 130 9.54 -10.99 0.14
CA ASP A 130 10.88 -10.40 -0.03
C ASP A 130 11.18 -9.32 1.03
N GLN A 131 10.15 -8.71 1.62
CA GLN A 131 10.28 -7.76 2.71
C GLN A 131 10.56 -8.41 4.08
N ARG A 132 10.30 -9.69 4.25
CA ARG A 132 10.50 -10.45 5.51
C ARG A 132 11.96 -10.88 5.77
N ILE A 133 12.92 -10.58 4.90
CA ILE A 133 14.32 -11.01 5.03
C ILE A 133 15.01 -10.23 6.16
N PRO A 134 15.73 -10.88 7.11
CA PRO A 134 16.43 -10.23 8.21
C PRO A 134 17.47 -9.21 7.77
N THR A 135 17.71 -8.22 8.62
CA THR A 135 18.41 -6.96 8.35
C THR A 135 19.90 -7.06 7.98
N SER A 136 20.54 -8.20 8.16
CA SER A 136 21.99 -8.36 7.90
C SER A 136 22.38 -8.36 6.41
N ASP A 137 21.43 -8.63 5.50
CA ASP A 137 21.70 -8.76 4.07
C ASP A 137 20.92 -7.78 3.18
N LYS A 138 20.25 -6.77 3.76
CA LYS A 138 19.26 -5.95 3.04
C LYS A 138 19.84 -5.02 1.97
N ASN A 139 21.04 -4.50 2.15
CA ASN A 139 21.59 -3.52 1.19
C ASN A 139 21.97 -4.11 -0.17
N ALA A 140 22.28 -5.40 -0.23
CA ALA A 140 22.63 -6.07 -1.48
C ALA A 140 21.42 -6.68 -2.22
N LYS A 141 20.42 -7.19 -1.48
CA LYS A 141 19.27 -7.91 -2.06
C LYS A 141 18.13 -6.99 -2.49
N THR A 142 17.87 -5.92 -1.75
CA THR A 142 16.83 -4.93 -2.09
C THR A 142 17.12 -4.23 -3.41
N SER A 143 18.40 -3.90 -3.66
CA SER A 143 18.83 -3.33 -4.96
C SER A 143 18.68 -4.32 -6.13
N LYS A 144 18.92 -5.62 -5.90
CA LYS A 144 18.76 -6.66 -6.92
C LYS A 144 17.27 -7.00 -7.17
N SER A 145 16.45 -7.04 -6.13
CA SER A 145 15.01 -7.33 -6.23
C SER A 145 14.26 -6.20 -6.94
N LEU A 146 14.54 -4.95 -6.61
CA LEU A 146 13.98 -3.79 -7.33
C LEU A 146 14.45 -3.73 -8.80
N LYS A 147 15.71 -4.02 -9.06
CA LYS A 147 16.24 -4.08 -10.44
C LYS A 147 15.58 -5.20 -11.25
N ARG A 148 15.31 -6.35 -10.63
CA ARG A 148 14.65 -7.49 -11.28
C ARG A 148 13.16 -7.25 -11.51
N ALA A 149 12.44 -6.63 -10.55
CA ALA A 149 11.06 -6.20 -10.72
C ALA A 149 10.93 -5.13 -11.83
N ASN A 150 11.84 -4.15 -11.87
CA ASN A 150 11.89 -3.12 -12.90
C ASN A 150 12.27 -3.70 -14.30
N SER A 151 13.11 -4.74 -14.35
CA SER A 151 13.44 -5.44 -15.58
C SER A 151 12.21 -6.18 -16.15
N LEU A 152 11.51 -6.92 -15.31
CA LEU A 152 10.28 -7.65 -15.68
C LEU A 152 9.14 -6.71 -16.11
N LEU A 153 9.04 -5.53 -15.49
CA LEU A 153 8.09 -4.49 -15.89
C LEU A 153 8.46 -3.88 -17.25
N LYS A 154 9.74 -3.65 -17.51
CA LYS A 154 10.21 -3.14 -18.82
C LYS A 154 9.98 -4.13 -19.95
N GLU A 155 10.22 -5.41 -19.75
CA GLU A 155 9.97 -6.44 -20.75
C GLU A 155 8.48 -6.57 -21.10
N ARG A 156 7.59 -6.42 -20.11
CA ARG A 156 6.14 -6.43 -20.38
C ARG A 156 5.61 -5.17 -21.05
N VAL A 157 6.15 -4.00 -20.73
CA VAL A 157 5.76 -2.75 -21.40
C VAL A 157 6.19 -2.78 -22.87
N SER A 158 7.37 -3.32 -23.19
CA SER A 158 7.82 -3.45 -24.59
C SER A 158 7.00 -4.46 -25.40
N SER A 159 6.45 -5.51 -24.78
CA SER A 159 5.56 -6.47 -25.45
C SER A 159 4.17 -5.92 -25.76
N PHE A 160 3.71 -4.91 -25.01
CA PHE A 160 2.42 -4.25 -25.24
C PHE A 160 2.44 -3.24 -26.40
N THR A 161 3.62 -2.71 -26.74
CA THR A 161 3.79 -1.74 -27.85
C THR A 161 3.80 -2.41 -29.21
N TYR A 162 3.86 -3.74 -29.31
CA TYR A 162 3.93 -4.49 -30.57
C TYR A 162 2.59 -5.04 -31.09
N VAL A 163 1.48 -4.73 -30.41
CA VAL A 163 0.13 -5.25 -30.79
C VAL A 163 -0.78 -4.17 -31.39
N GLN A 164 -0.23 -2.99 -31.72
CA GLN A 164 -0.99 -1.97 -32.45
C GLN A 164 -0.30 -1.65 -33.79
N HIS A 165 -0.34 -2.59 -34.73
CA HIS A 165 -0.29 -2.33 -36.17
C HIS A 165 -1.09 -3.40 -36.89
#